data_513a7a3d54c9f1dc9abbed5e4a3e4afb
#
_entry.id   513a7a3d54c9f1dc9abbed5e4a3e4afb
#
_cell.length_a   1.000
_cell.length_b   1.000
_cell.length_c   1.000
_cell.angle_alpha   90.00
_cell.angle_beta   90.00
_cell.angle_gamma   90.00
#
_symmetry.space_group_name_H-M   'P 1'
#
loop_
_entity.id
_entity.type
_entity.pdbx_description
1 polymer ?
#
loop_
_entity_poly.entity_id
_entity_poly.type
_entity_poly.pdbx_seq_one_letter_code
_entity_poly.pdbx_strand_id
1 'polypeptide(L)'
;MGSMVPDFEYFIRLRDFSRYSHTFWGMFWFDIPLGLAFLFLFHNVVRNTLIEHLPFSLNVRFSVFEKFNWNEYFKRNTIVVLISLLVGIASHLFLDSFTHNGGYFAEVIPLLNDKYYILDHRFTGATIFQYLGSVIGGLIMVIYIFNFPEGRNTRRDNILYFWLLVSLIAFMVVNIRLYLDYVLNEHNHEDIIVTSIAGFLLGIVVLSVFLKESSSRQLYKKLEKVRNK
;
A
#
# COMPACT_ATOMS: atom_id res chain seq x y z
N MET A 1 0.96 3.40 -7.39
CA MET A 1 2.12 2.66 -6.86
C MET A 1 3.35 3.56 -6.69
N GLY A 2 3.88 4.23 -7.73
CA GLY A 2 5.11 5.01 -7.62
C GLY A 2 5.14 5.96 -6.41
N SER A 3 4.07 6.72 -6.20
CA SER A 3 3.93 7.66 -5.08
C SER A 3 3.81 7.02 -3.69
N MET A 4 3.68 5.71 -3.60
CA MET A 4 3.63 4.98 -2.32
C MET A 4 4.94 4.27 -1.99
N VAL A 5 5.83 4.15 -2.98
CA VAL A 5 7.04 3.33 -2.83
C VAL A 5 7.98 3.84 -1.74
N PRO A 6 8.24 5.15 -1.59
CA PRO A 6 9.12 5.64 -0.54
C PRO A 6 8.66 5.23 0.86
N ASP A 7 7.34 5.19 1.11
CA ASP A 7 6.78 4.80 2.41
C ASP A 7 6.90 3.30 2.70
N PHE A 8 7.12 2.47 1.68
CA PHE A 8 7.28 1.02 1.93
C PHE A 8 8.52 0.69 2.76
N GLU A 9 9.54 1.55 2.81
CA GLU A 9 10.66 1.36 3.70
C GLU A 9 10.22 1.37 5.17
N TYR A 10 9.29 2.26 5.56
CA TYR A 10 8.71 2.29 6.91
C TYR A 10 8.02 0.97 7.24
N PHE A 11 7.21 0.45 6.32
CA PHE A 11 6.46 -0.80 6.51
C PHE A 11 7.37 -2.03 6.57
N ILE A 12 8.45 -2.06 5.79
CA ILE A 12 9.45 -3.16 5.84
C ILE A 12 10.22 -3.12 7.16
N ARG A 13 10.53 -1.92 7.65
CA ARG A 13 11.27 -1.74 8.92
C ARG A 13 10.38 -1.88 10.15
N LEU A 14 9.07 -1.79 9.99
CA LEU A 14 8.09 -1.67 11.09
C LEU A 14 8.42 -0.47 12.00
N ARG A 15 8.94 0.62 11.44
CA ARG A 15 9.37 1.83 12.15
C ARG A 15 9.08 3.07 11.34
N ASP A 16 8.74 4.16 12.00
CA ASP A 16 8.61 5.48 11.38
C ASP A 16 10.00 6.11 11.13
N PHE A 17 10.83 5.39 10.38
CA PHE A 17 12.17 5.78 10.01
C PHE A 17 12.55 5.25 8.63
N SER A 18 12.99 6.17 7.75
CA SER A 18 13.54 5.88 6.43
C SER A 18 15.03 6.19 6.41
N ARG A 19 15.81 5.31 5.78
CA ARG A 19 17.25 5.49 5.60
C ARG A 19 17.64 5.68 4.14
N TYR A 20 16.91 5.09 3.23
CA TYR A 20 17.26 5.01 1.81
C TYR A 20 16.24 5.67 0.90
N SER A 21 14.94 5.42 1.10
CA SER A 21 13.86 5.76 0.17
C SER A 21 13.63 7.27 0.04
N HIS A 22 13.82 8.06 1.11
CA HIS A 22 13.62 9.52 1.06
C HIS A 22 14.89 10.28 0.68
N THR A 23 15.70 9.70 -0.22
CA THR A 23 16.93 10.31 -0.73
C THR A 23 16.93 10.34 -2.27
N PHE A 24 17.57 11.37 -2.86
CA PHE A 24 17.66 11.49 -4.31
C PHE A 24 18.26 10.24 -4.97
N TRP A 25 19.31 9.68 -4.42
CA TRP A 25 19.92 8.45 -4.95
C TRP A 25 19.08 7.21 -4.66
N GLY A 26 18.38 7.19 -3.51
CA GLY A 26 17.48 6.10 -3.13
C GLY A 26 16.36 5.87 -4.14
N MET A 27 15.86 6.94 -4.79
CA MET A 27 14.87 6.82 -5.87
C MET A 27 15.27 5.81 -6.93
N PHE A 28 16.55 5.74 -7.30
CA PHE A 28 17.02 4.90 -8.41
C PHE A 28 17.40 3.48 -7.96
N TRP A 29 18.19 3.35 -6.90
CA TRP A 29 18.74 2.05 -6.53
C TRP A 29 17.89 1.28 -5.51
N PHE A 30 17.02 1.97 -4.76
CA PHE A 30 16.15 1.36 -3.74
C PHE A 30 14.68 1.39 -4.18
N ASP A 31 14.11 2.56 -4.45
CA ASP A 31 12.67 2.70 -4.68
C ASP A 31 12.22 2.08 -6.00
N ILE A 32 12.96 2.26 -7.11
CA ILE A 32 12.57 1.65 -8.40
C ILE A 32 12.57 0.13 -8.32
N PRO A 33 13.63 -0.57 -7.85
CA PRO A 33 13.60 -2.02 -7.67
C PRO A 33 12.50 -2.50 -6.71
N LEU A 34 12.31 -1.79 -5.60
CA LEU A 34 11.28 -2.10 -4.63
C LEU A 34 9.88 -1.95 -5.23
N GLY A 35 9.63 -0.84 -5.93
CA GLY A 35 8.37 -0.58 -6.62
C GLY A 35 8.05 -1.63 -7.68
N LEU A 36 9.04 -2.05 -8.46
CA LEU A 36 8.88 -3.16 -9.40
C LEU A 36 8.52 -4.46 -8.69
N ALA A 37 9.23 -4.81 -7.61
CA ALA A 37 8.92 -6.01 -6.82
C ALA A 37 7.47 -6.00 -6.32
N PHE A 38 7.01 -4.88 -5.78
CA PHE A 38 5.62 -4.73 -5.32
C PHE A 38 4.60 -4.74 -6.47
N LEU A 39 4.91 -4.18 -7.63
CA LEU A 39 4.04 -4.28 -8.80
C LEU A 39 3.85 -5.74 -9.22
N PHE A 40 4.94 -6.51 -9.30
CA PHE A 40 4.86 -7.94 -9.62
C PHE A 40 4.11 -8.74 -8.55
N LEU A 41 4.38 -8.49 -7.28
CA LEU A 41 3.67 -9.11 -6.16
C LEU A 41 2.17 -8.81 -6.23
N PHE A 42 1.83 -7.54 -6.36
CA PHE A 42 0.43 -7.11 -6.41
C PHE A 42 -0.31 -7.75 -7.59
N HIS A 43 0.19 -7.57 -8.80
CA HIS A 43 -0.52 -8.01 -9.99
C HIS A 43 -0.58 -9.53 -10.15
N ASN A 44 0.45 -10.25 -9.72
CA ASN A 44 0.50 -11.70 -9.92
C ASN A 44 -0.06 -12.48 -8.73
N VAL A 45 -0.10 -11.90 -7.52
CA VAL A 45 -0.50 -12.63 -6.31
C VAL A 45 -1.73 -12.01 -5.66
N VAL A 46 -1.68 -10.71 -5.37
CA VAL A 46 -2.64 -10.05 -4.49
C VAL A 46 -3.92 -9.64 -5.21
N ARG A 47 -3.80 -9.02 -6.38
CA ARG A 47 -4.88 -8.29 -7.07
C ARG A 47 -6.21 -9.06 -7.14
N ASN A 48 -6.21 -10.23 -7.73
CA ASN A 48 -7.46 -10.96 -7.97
C ASN A 48 -8.10 -11.42 -6.66
N THR A 49 -7.28 -11.97 -5.73
CA THR A 49 -7.77 -12.37 -4.41
C THR A 49 -8.36 -11.19 -3.65
N LEU A 50 -7.68 -10.03 -3.68
CA LEU A 50 -8.17 -8.82 -3.03
C LEU A 50 -9.51 -8.38 -3.64
N ILE A 51 -9.61 -8.29 -4.99
CA ILE A 51 -10.85 -7.90 -5.68
C ILE A 51 -12.01 -8.82 -5.29
N GLU A 52 -11.81 -10.14 -5.29
CA GLU A 52 -12.84 -11.13 -4.91
C GLU A 52 -13.35 -10.96 -3.46
N HIS A 53 -12.56 -10.35 -2.57
CA HIS A 53 -12.90 -10.15 -1.16
C HIS A 53 -13.26 -8.69 -0.81
N LEU A 54 -13.40 -7.80 -1.79
CA LEU A 54 -13.88 -6.44 -1.58
C LEU A 54 -15.40 -6.40 -1.33
N PRO A 55 -15.93 -5.36 -0.64
CA PRO A 55 -17.34 -5.06 -0.60
C PRO A 55 -17.94 -4.93 -2.01
N PHE A 56 -19.22 -5.25 -2.17
CA PHE A 56 -19.88 -5.32 -3.47
C PHE A 56 -19.62 -4.11 -4.37
N SER A 57 -19.77 -2.89 -3.83
CA SER A 57 -19.60 -1.64 -4.58
C SER A 57 -18.19 -1.43 -5.14
N LEU A 58 -17.16 -1.92 -4.46
CA LEU A 58 -15.78 -1.88 -4.92
C LEU A 58 -15.44 -3.08 -5.81
N ASN A 59 -15.96 -4.27 -5.46
CA ASN A 59 -15.70 -5.48 -6.23
C ASN A 59 -16.13 -5.30 -7.70
N VAL A 60 -17.37 -4.85 -7.96
CA VAL A 60 -17.86 -4.68 -9.33
C VAL A 60 -17.06 -3.65 -10.13
N ARG A 61 -16.50 -2.62 -9.49
CA ARG A 61 -15.68 -1.61 -10.16
C ARG A 61 -14.27 -2.10 -10.46
N PHE A 62 -13.66 -2.83 -9.53
CA PHE A 62 -12.31 -3.34 -9.72
C PHE A 62 -12.25 -4.66 -10.50
N SER A 63 -13.36 -5.39 -10.65
CA SER A 63 -13.41 -6.65 -11.41
C SER A 63 -13.03 -6.49 -12.88
N VAL A 64 -13.14 -5.30 -13.46
CA VAL A 64 -12.69 -5.01 -14.83
C VAL A 64 -11.18 -5.25 -15.01
N PHE A 65 -10.41 -5.17 -13.93
CA PHE A 65 -8.95 -5.36 -13.94
C PHE A 65 -8.51 -6.81 -13.73
N GLU A 66 -9.39 -7.76 -13.38
CA GLU A 66 -9.02 -9.14 -13.10
C GLU A 66 -8.34 -9.84 -14.28
N LYS A 67 -8.76 -9.53 -15.50
CA LYS A 67 -8.22 -10.13 -16.72
C LYS A 67 -6.96 -9.45 -17.24
N PHE A 68 -6.51 -8.37 -16.59
CA PHE A 68 -5.32 -7.63 -17.02
C PHE A 68 -4.06 -8.48 -16.87
N ASN A 69 -3.37 -8.76 -17.98
CA ASN A 69 -2.11 -9.50 -17.98
C ASN A 69 -0.93 -8.56 -17.75
N TRP A 70 -0.53 -8.44 -16.46
CA TRP A 70 0.59 -7.59 -16.07
C TRP A 70 1.90 -7.97 -16.74
N ASN A 71 2.23 -9.28 -16.80
CA ASN A 71 3.51 -9.74 -17.30
C ASN A 71 3.70 -9.41 -18.78
N GLU A 72 2.63 -9.53 -19.56
CA GLU A 72 2.65 -9.16 -20.98
C GLU A 72 2.71 -7.63 -21.15
N TYR A 73 1.93 -6.90 -20.37
CA TYR A 73 1.97 -5.45 -20.37
C TYR A 73 3.35 -4.92 -20.02
N PHE A 74 3.97 -5.44 -18.95
CA PHE A 74 5.31 -5.04 -18.53
C PHE A 74 6.35 -5.28 -19.63
N LYS A 75 6.35 -6.47 -20.27
CA LYS A 75 7.28 -6.79 -21.37
C LYS A 75 7.18 -5.81 -22.54
N ARG A 76 5.96 -5.36 -22.86
CA ARG A 76 5.73 -4.44 -23.97
C ARG A 76 5.96 -2.97 -23.61
N ASN A 77 5.82 -2.61 -22.35
CA ASN A 77 5.80 -1.22 -21.88
C ASN A 77 6.77 -0.96 -20.71
N THR A 78 7.91 -1.67 -20.65
CA THR A 78 8.88 -1.58 -19.54
C THR A 78 9.30 -0.12 -19.28
N ILE A 79 9.64 0.63 -20.34
CA ILE A 79 10.07 2.04 -20.20
C ILE A 79 8.95 2.90 -19.61
N VAL A 80 7.71 2.72 -20.06
CA VAL A 80 6.54 3.47 -19.54
C VAL A 80 6.33 3.17 -18.06
N VAL A 81 6.47 1.91 -17.64
CA VAL A 81 6.35 1.52 -16.24
C VAL A 81 7.45 2.15 -15.39
N LEU A 82 8.71 2.12 -15.86
CA LEU A 82 9.84 2.72 -15.13
C LEU A 82 9.68 4.25 -15.00
N ILE A 83 9.30 4.94 -16.07
CA ILE A 83 9.04 6.38 -16.04
C ILE A 83 7.87 6.69 -15.10
N SER A 84 6.79 5.91 -15.14
CA SER A 84 5.62 6.12 -14.27
C SER A 84 5.97 5.90 -12.79
N LEU A 85 6.83 4.91 -12.48
CA LEU A 85 7.35 4.72 -11.13
C LEU A 85 8.18 5.92 -10.70
N LEU A 86 9.15 6.33 -11.54
CA LEU A 86 10.03 7.46 -11.23
C LEU A 86 9.26 8.76 -11.00
N VAL A 87 8.30 9.07 -11.87
CA VAL A 87 7.43 10.26 -11.71
C VAL A 87 6.62 10.17 -10.42
N GLY A 88 6.07 8.98 -10.10
CA GLY A 88 5.34 8.78 -8.85
C GLY A 88 6.23 8.98 -7.62
N ILE A 89 7.42 8.38 -7.58
CA ILE A 89 8.39 8.54 -6.50
C ILE A 89 8.80 10.03 -6.36
N ALA A 90 9.17 10.67 -7.46
CA ALA A 90 9.56 12.07 -7.46
C ALA A 90 8.43 12.99 -6.98
N SER A 91 7.17 12.73 -7.38
CA SER A 91 6.01 13.50 -6.92
C SER A 91 5.77 13.34 -5.41
N HIS A 92 6.01 12.14 -4.85
CA HIS A 92 5.92 11.91 -3.42
C HIS A 92 6.97 12.74 -2.67
N LEU A 93 8.24 12.61 -3.01
CA LEU A 93 9.33 13.37 -2.37
C LEU A 93 9.16 14.89 -2.53
N PHE A 94 8.63 15.32 -3.67
CA PHE A 94 8.30 16.73 -3.89
C PHE A 94 7.21 17.22 -2.93
N LEU A 95 6.12 16.45 -2.76
CA LEU A 95 5.05 16.80 -1.81
C LEU A 95 5.53 16.77 -0.36
N ASP A 96 6.36 15.80 0.00
CA ASP A 96 6.95 15.69 1.34
C ASP A 96 7.76 16.93 1.71
N SER A 97 8.42 17.55 0.74
CA SER A 97 9.17 18.79 0.98
C SER A 97 8.30 19.98 1.43
N PHE A 98 6.96 19.92 1.25
CA PHE A 98 5.99 20.89 1.74
C PHE A 98 5.28 20.47 3.03
N THR A 99 5.22 19.18 3.33
CA THR A 99 4.32 18.60 4.35
C THR A 99 5.04 18.10 5.58
N HIS A 100 6.35 17.85 5.49
CA HIS A 100 7.14 17.36 6.61
C HIS A 100 8.00 18.45 7.23
N ASN A 101 8.13 18.43 8.56
CA ASN A 101 9.07 19.29 9.27
C ASN A 101 10.50 18.95 8.82
N GLY A 102 11.28 19.97 8.44
CA GLY A 102 12.60 19.76 7.83
C GLY A 102 12.57 19.62 6.30
N GLY A 103 11.40 19.62 5.67
CA GLY A 103 11.26 19.70 4.22
C GLY A 103 11.66 21.07 3.70
N TYR A 104 12.35 21.12 2.57
CA TYR A 104 12.89 22.37 2.03
C TYR A 104 11.84 23.48 1.91
N PHE A 105 10.70 23.20 1.28
CA PHE A 105 9.63 24.21 1.13
C PHE A 105 8.88 24.48 2.44
N ALA A 106 8.78 23.48 3.32
CA ALA A 106 8.19 23.66 4.64
C ALA A 106 8.99 24.66 5.50
N GLU A 107 10.32 24.73 5.32
CA GLU A 107 11.17 25.67 6.05
C GLU A 107 11.22 27.06 5.39
N VAL A 108 11.25 27.13 4.06
CA VAL A 108 11.43 28.39 3.32
C VAL A 108 10.12 29.20 3.22
N ILE A 109 8.97 28.55 3.17
CA ILE A 109 7.67 29.23 3.06
C ILE A 109 7.14 29.57 4.46
N PRO A 110 7.06 30.89 4.85
CA PRO A 110 6.65 31.26 6.20
C PRO A 110 5.31 30.65 6.63
N LEU A 111 4.32 30.64 5.73
CA LEU A 111 3.00 30.04 5.97
C LEU A 111 3.06 28.57 6.42
N LEU A 112 4.02 27.79 5.92
CA LEU A 112 4.19 26.39 6.25
C LEU A 112 5.03 26.19 7.52
N ASN A 113 5.97 27.08 7.77
CA ASN A 113 6.84 27.04 8.95
C ASN A 113 6.18 27.60 10.20
N ASP A 114 5.24 28.56 10.03
CA ASP A 114 4.55 29.19 11.14
C ASP A 114 3.72 28.19 11.96
N LYS A 115 3.52 28.54 13.23
CA LYS A 115 2.83 27.72 14.21
C LYS A 115 1.43 28.25 14.47
N TYR A 116 0.45 27.38 14.29
CA TYR A 116 -0.97 27.69 14.48
C TYR A 116 -1.52 26.93 15.68
N TYR A 117 -2.41 27.54 16.43
CA TYR A 117 -3.10 26.92 17.56
C TYR A 117 -4.54 26.60 17.16
N ILE A 118 -4.89 25.32 17.19
CA ILE A 118 -6.23 24.81 16.90
C ILE A 118 -6.66 23.92 18.07
N LEU A 119 -7.73 24.29 18.77
CA LEU A 119 -8.26 23.57 19.94
C LEU A 119 -7.15 23.24 20.96
N ASP A 120 -6.36 24.23 21.35
CA ASP A 120 -5.24 24.14 22.31
C ASP A 120 -4.06 23.23 21.87
N HIS A 121 -4.11 22.68 20.66
CA HIS A 121 -3.00 21.96 20.05
C HIS A 121 -2.22 22.83 19.08
N ARG A 122 -0.90 22.65 19.08
CA ARG A 122 0.03 23.40 18.25
C ARG A 122 0.37 22.59 16.99
N PHE A 123 0.08 23.15 15.82
CA PHE A 123 0.40 22.58 14.53
C PHE A 123 1.32 23.50 13.74
N THR A 124 2.20 22.96 12.89
CA THR A 124 2.86 23.75 11.84
C THR A 124 1.93 23.88 10.63
N GLY A 125 2.13 24.92 9.83
CA GLY A 125 1.40 25.06 8.56
C GLY A 125 1.60 23.87 7.64
N ALA A 126 2.82 23.27 7.62
CA ALA A 126 3.14 22.05 6.90
C ALA A 126 2.24 20.87 7.32
N THR A 127 2.06 20.67 8.63
CA THR A 127 1.17 19.62 9.16
C THR A 127 -0.29 19.86 8.77
N ILE A 128 -0.76 21.10 8.82
CA ILE A 128 -2.13 21.45 8.38
C ILE A 128 -2.27 21.16 6.88
N PHE A 129 -1.29 21.55 6.08
CA PHE A 129 -1.28 21.29 4.63
C PHE A 129 -1.28 19.79 4.32
N GLN A 130 -0.55 18.98 5.08
CA GLN A 130 -0.56 17.51 4.98
C GLN A 130 -1.95 16.92 5.22
N TYR A 131 -2.63 17.33 6.32
CA TYR A 131 -3.96 16.82 6.62
C TYR A 131 -5.00 17.23 5.58
N LEU A 132 -4.99 18.51 5.18
CA LEU A 132 -5.89 19.00 4.14
C LEU A 132 -5.65 18.30 2.80
N GLY A 133 -4.38 18.15 2.40
CA GLY A 133 -4.00 17.43 1.19
C GLY A 133 -4.45 15.96 1.20
N SER A 134 -4.31 15.29 2.35
CA SER A 134 -4.76 13.91 2.53
C SER A 134 -6.28 13.76 2.40
N VAL A 135 -7.05 14.66 3.01
CA VAL A 135 -8.52 14.66 2.92
C VAL A 135 -8.96 14.94 1.49
N ILE A 136 -8.42 15.98 0.84
CA ILE A 136 -8.78 16.34 -0.54
C ILE A 136 -8.39 15.21 -1.51
N GLY A 137 -7.16 14.69 -1.40
CA GLY A 137 -6.68 13.58 -2.23
C GLY A 137 -7.52 12.32 -2.04
N GLY A 138 -7.89 12.00 -0.80
CA GLY A 138 -8.79 10.90 -0.47
C GLY A 138 -10.17 11.05 -1.11
N LEU A 139 -10.77 12.24 -1.03
CA LEU A 139 -12.06 12.52 -1.66
C LEU A 139 -12.00 12.39 -3.19
N ILE A 140 -10.96 12.95 -3.82
CA ILE A 140 -10.74 12.82 -5.28
C ILE A 140 -10.62 11.34 -5.66
N MET A 141 -9.87 10.55 -4.90
CA MET A 141 -9.69 9.11 -5.15
C MET A 141 -11.03 8.36 -5.03
N VAL A 142 -11.82 8.64 -4.00
CA VAL A 142 -13.15 8.05 -3.83
C VAL A 142 -14.06 8.38 -5.02
N ILE A 143 -14.16 9.66 -5.39
CA ILE A 143 -14.95 10.09 -6.54
C ILE A 143 -14.48 9.37 -7.82
N TYR A 144 -13.17 9.28 -8.05
CA TYR A 144 -12.61 8.63 -9.21
C TYR A 144 -12.96 7.13 -9.26
N ILE A 145 -12.84 6.41 -8.13
CA ILE A 145 -13.19 4.99 -8.04
C ILE A 145 -14.67 4.77 -8.32
N PHE A 146 -15.57 5.61 -7.79
CA PHE A 146 -17.00 5.46 -8.01
C PHE A 146 -17.44 5.83 -9.43
N ASN A 147 -16.60 6.50 -10.22
CA ASN A 147 -16.80 6.75 -11.64
C ASN A 147 -16.29 5.62 -12.56
N PHE A 148 -15.64 4.57 -12.03
CA PHE A 148 -15.25 3.41 -12.84
C PHE A 148 -16.49 2.67 -13.34
N PRO A 149 -16.42 2.14 -14.58
CA PRO A 149 -17.48 1.30 -15.11
C PRO A 149 -17.65 0.06 -14.24
N GLU A 150 -18.88 -0.35 -14.04
CA GLU A 150 -19.19 -1.55 -13.29
C GLU A 150 -18.93 -2.80 -14.15
N GLY A 151 -18.14 -3.72 -13.65
CA GLY A 151 -17.90 -5.02 -14.22
C GLY A 151 -18.83 -6.09 -13.65
N ARG A 152 -18.35 -7.33 -13.60
CA ARG A 152 -19.10 -8.46 -13.06
C ARG A 152 -18.90 -8.56 -11.54
N ASN A 153 -19.93 -9.05 -10.84
CA ASN A 153 -19.76 -9.46 -9.46
C ASN A 153 -18.92 -10.75 -9.40
N THR A 154 -17.70 -10.65 -8.92
CA THR A 154 -16.76 -11.77 -8.72
C THR A 154 -16.55 -12.08 -7.24
N ARG A 155 -17.32 -11.44 -6.37
CA ARG A 155 -17.20 -11.51 -4.92
C ARG A 155 -17.38 -12.93 -4.40
N ARG A 156 -16.57 -13.32 -3.42
CA ARG A 156 -16.70 -14.58 -2.71
C ARG A 156 -17.59 -14.45 -1.47
N ASP A 157 -18.18 -15.57 -1.03
CA ASP A 157 -19.07 -15.60 0.13
C ASP A 157 -18.33 -15.47 1.47
N ASN A 158 -17.04 -15.77 1.49
CA ASN A 158 -16.22 -15.80 2.71
C ASN A 158 -15.46 -14.49 3.02
N ILE A 159 -15.99 -13.35 2.58
CA ILE A 159 -15.37 -12.02 2.79
C ILE A 159 -15.05 -11.76 4.25
N LEU A 160 -15.98 -12.03 5.16
CA LEU A 160 -15.78 -11.77 6.59
C LEU A 160 -14.58 -12.54 7.13
N TYR A 161 -14.47 -13.82 6.79
CA TYR A 161 -13.32 -14.65 7.21
C TYR A 161 -12.00 -14.13 6.67
N PHE A 162 -11.97 -13.69 5.41
CA PHE A 162 -10.77 -13.10 4.83
C PHE A 162 -10.30 -11.90 5.64
N TRP A 163 -11.19 -10.93 5.88
CA TRP A 163 -10.81 -9.71 6.62
C TRP A 163 -10.53 -9.96 8.10
N LEU A 164 -11.21 -10.91 8.74
CA LEU A 164 -10.89 -11.34 10.11
C LEU A 164 -9.49 -11.95 10.19
N LEU A 165 -9.09 -12.80 9.23
CA LEU A 165 -7.75 -13.39 9.20
C LEU A 165 -6.68 -12.33 8.89
N VAL A 166 -6.93 -11.39 7.97
CA VAL A 166 -6.05 -10.24 7.72
C VAL A 166 -5.84 -9.45 9.01
N SER A 167 -6.92 -9.12 9.71
CA SER A 167 -6.86 -8.37 10.98
C SER A 167 -6.14 -9.16 12.08
N LEU A 168 -6.32 -10.46 12.14
CA LEU A 168 -5.62 -11.33 13.10
C LEU A 168 -4.10 -11.32 12.84
N ILE A 169 -3.68 -11.42 11.57
CA ILE A 169 -2.25 -11.34 11.21
C ILE A 169 -1.70 -9.97 11.58
N ALA A 170 -2.42 -8.88 11.27
CA ALA A 170 -2.01 -7.53 11.65
C ALA A 170 -1.85 -7.40 13.18
N PHE A 171 -2.82 -7.91 13.93
CA PHE A 171 -2.76 -7.94 15.40
C PHE A 171 -1.55 -8.73 15.93
N MET A 172 -1.24 -9.89 15.35
CA MET A 172 -0.07 -10.67 15.71
C MET A 172 1.23 -9.90 15.45
N VAL A 173 1.36 -9.23 14.29
CA VAL A 173 2.54 -8.45 13.93
C VAL A 173 2.75 -7.31 14.92
N VAL A 174 1.69 -6.58 15.29
CA VAL A 174 1.75 -5.50 16.28
C VAL A 174 2.19 -6.04 17.65
N ASN A 175 1.61 -7.15 18.12
CA ASN A 175 1.99 -7.73 19.42
C ASN A 175 3.45 -8.22 19.43
N ILE A 176 3.92 -8.83 18.34
CA ILE A 176 5.33 -9.23 18.22
C ILE A 176 6.23 -7.99 18.29
N ARG A 177 5.87 -6.91 17.59
CA ARG A 177 6.63 -5.66 17.62
C ARG A 177 6.67 -5.04 19.02
N LEU A 178 5.53 -4.92 19.69
CA LEU A 178 5.44 -4.40 21.06
C LEU A 178 6.25 -5.24 22.05
N TYR A 179 6.24 -6.57 21.90
CA TYR A 179 7.05 -7.46 22.73
C TYR A 179 8.56 -7.24 22.50
N LEU A 180 8.98 -7.07 21.24
CA LEU A 180 10.37 -6.78 20.91
C LEU A 180 10.81 -5.41 21.48
N ASP A 181 9.96 -4.39 21.37
CA ASP A 181 10.24 -3.07 21.94
C ASP A 181 10.38 -3.13 23.47
N TYR A 182 9.52 -3.90 24.13
CA TYR A 182 9.62 -4.14 25.56
C TYR A 182 10.96 -4.83 25.94
N VAL A 183 11.33 -5.88 25.21
CA VAL A 183 12.59 -6.63 25.45
C VAL A 183 13.82 -5.78 25.18
N LEU A 184 13.79 -4.92 24.14
CA LEU A 184 14.91 -4.05 23.76
C LEU A 184 14.93 -2.73 24.52
N ASN A 185 13.94 -2.50 25.39
CA ASN A 185 13.76 -1.25 26.15
C ASN A 185 13.63 -0.01 25.24
N GLU A 186 13.06 -0.20 24.04
CA GLU A 186 12.74 0.85 23.07
C GLU A 186 11.25 1.24 23.23
N HIS A 187 10.95 2.52 23.50
CA HIS A 187 9.57 2.98 23.75
C HIS A 187 9.11 3.95 22.67
N ASN A 188 8.97 3.46 21.44
CA ASN A 188 8.53 4.26 20.29
C ASN A 188 7.06 3.98 19.96
N HIS A 189 6.13 4.68 20.62
CA HIS A 189 4.69 4.54 20.35
C HIS A 189 4.27 4.97 18.93
N GLU A 190 5.05 5.80 18.26
CA GLU A 190 4.81 6.25 16.88
C GLU A 190 4.89 5.11 15.86
N ASP A 191 5.69 4.08 16.14
CA ASP A 191 5.84 2.91 15.28
C ASP A 191 4.57 2.02 15.21
N ILE A 192 3.60 2.18 16.11
CA ILE A 192 2.39 1.33 16.16
C ILE A 192 1.53 1.49 14.91
N ILE A 193 1.36 2.71 14.41
CA ILE A 193 0.55 2.98 13.22
C ILE A 193 1.21 2.32 12.00
N VAL A 194 2.50 2.56 11.81
CA VAL A 194 3.29 1.99 10.72
C VAL A 194 3.26 0.46 10.77
N THR A 195 3.46 -0.12 11.94
CA THR A 195 3.42 -1.57 12.16
C THR A 195 2.03 -2.16 11.89
N SER A 196 0.97 -1.44 12.26
CA SER A 196 -0.41 -1.88 11.99
C SER A 196 -0.70 -1.93 10.49
N ILE A 197 -0.32 -0.90 9.75
CA ILE A 197 -0.45 -0.87 8.28
C ILE A 197 0.38 -1.99 7.65
N ALA A 198 1.64 -2.15 8.07
CA ALA A 198 2.53 -3.20 7.57
C ALA A 198 1.95 -4.60 7.82
N GLY A 199 1.44 -4.86 9.04
CA GLY A 199 0.81 -6.12 9.39
C GLY A 199 -0.45 -6.40 8.56
N PHE A 200 -1.25 -5.37 8.28
CA PHE A 200 -2.44 -5.47 7.44
C PHE A 200 -2.07 -5.81 5.98
N LEU A 201 -1.09 -5.12 5.41
CA LEU A 201 -0.56 -5.41 4.08
C LEU A 201 0.03 -6.82 3.99
N LEU A 202 0.81 -7.23 4.99
CA LEU A 202 1.35 -8.58 5.10
C LEU A 202 0.23 -9.63 5.15
N GLY A 203 -0.81 -9.39 5.94
CA GLY A 203 -1.99 -10.27 6.03
C GLY A 203 -2.66 -10.48 4.69
N ILE A 204 -2.86 -9.42 3.91
CA ILE A 204 -3.41 -9.51 2.55
C ILE A 204 -2.50 -10.37 1.66
N VAL A 205 -1.19 -10.15 1.69
CA VAL A 205 -0.22 -10.91 0.87
C VAL A 205 -0.24 -12.39 1.25
N VAL A 206 -0.13 -12.70 2.54
CA VAL A 206 -0.10 -14.09 3.05
C VAL A 206 -1.36 -14.84 2.63
N LEU A 207 -2.55 -14.28 2.88
CA LEU A 207 -3.80 -14.93 2.50
C LEU A 207 -3.95 -15.06 0.99
N SER A 208 -3.47 -14.09 0.21
CA SER A 208 -3.50 -14.17 -1.25
C SER A 208 -2.64 -15.32 -1.79
N VAL A 209 -1.48 -15.56 -1.20
CA VAL A 209 -0.62 -16.71 -1.54
C VAL A 209 -1.34 -18.02 -1.23
N PHE A 210 -1.88 -18.17 -0.02
CA PHE A 210 -2.56 -19.39 0.41
C PHE A 210 -3.80 -19.73 -0.44
N LEU A 211 -4.63 -18.74 -0.73
CA LEU A 211 -5.85 -18.93 -1.51
C LEU A 211 -5.54 -19.25 -2.97
N LYS A 212 -4.51 -18.62 -3.55
CA LYS A 212 -4.04 -18.91 -4.91
C LYS A 212 -3.52 -20.36 -5.02
N GLU A 213 -2.74 -20.82 -4.06
CA GLU A 213 -2.22 -22.18 -4.03
C GLU A 213 -3.33 -23.22 -3.87
N SER A 214 -4.30 -22.97 -2.98
CA SER A 214 -5.46 -23.83 -2.79
C SER A 214 -6.29 -23.98 -4.07
N SER A 215 -6.56 -22.89 -4.78
CA SER A 215 -7.30 -22.89 -6.05
C SER A 215 -6.54 -23.69 -7.13
N SER A 216 -5.24 -23.54 -7.21
CA SER A 216 -4.40 -24.31 -8.14
C SER A 216 -4.43 -25.80 -7.84
N ARG A 217 -4.28 -26.20 -6.58
CA ARG A 217 -4.36 -27.61 -6.16
C ARG A 217 -5.72 -28.25 -6.48
N GLN A 218 -6.82 -27.51 -6.30
CA GLN A 218 -8.16 -27.99 -6.64
C GLN A 218 -8.31 -28.20 -8.15
N LEU A 219 -7.78 -27.29 -8.97
CA LEU A 219 -7.78 -27.41 -10.42
C LEU A 219 -7.00 -28.63 -10.88
N TYR A 220 -5.78 -28.86 -10.34
CA TYR A 220 -4.98 -30.07 -10.65
C TYR A 220 -5.73 -31.36 -10.33
N LYS A 221 -6.34 -31.47 -9.15
CA LYS A 221 -7.14 -32.65 -8.76
C LYS A 221 -8.35 -32.87 -9.69
N LYS A 222 -8.97 -31.80 -10.20
CA LYS A 222 -10.08 -31.88 -11.15
C LYS A 222 -9.61 -32.41 -12.51
N LEU A 223 -8.50 -31.89 -13.02
CA LEU A 223 -7.91 -32.31 -14.30
C LEU A 223 -7.45 -33.77 -14.25
N GLU A 224 -6.86 -34.21 -13.16
CA GLU A 224 -6.44 -35.61 -12.96
C GLU A 224 -7.62 -36.55 -12.97
N LYS A 225 -8.74 -36.18 -12.32
CA LYS A 225 -9.99 -36.97 -12.37
C LYS A 225 -10.60 -37.11 -13.76
N VAL A 226 -10.42 -36.09 -14.62
CA VAL A 226 -10.93 -36.09 -16.00
C VAL A 226 -10.03 -36.96 -16.90
N ARG A 227 -8.71 -36.93 -16.68
CA ARG A 227 -7.73 -37.72 -17.45
C ARG A 227 -7.82 -39.22 -17.15
N ASN A 228 -8.24 -39.59 -15.93
CA ASN A 228 -8.34 -40.98 -15.47
C ASN A 228 -9.73 -41.61 -15.71
N LYS A 229 -10.62 -40.90 -16.43
CA LYS A 229 -11.89 -41.41 -16.98
C LYS A 229 -11.78 -41.64 -18.47
#